data_9c0e6099f88d9200577293ed1d41e8bb
#
_entry.id   9c0e6099f88d9200577293ed1d41e8bb
#
_cell.length_a   1.000
_cell.length_b   1.000
_cell.length_c   1.000
_cell.angle_alpha   90.00
_cell.angle_beta   90.00
_cell.angle_gamma   90.00
#
_symmetry.space_group_name_H-M   'P 1'
#
loop_
_entity.id
_entity.type
_entity.pdbx_description
1 polymer ?
#
loop_
_entity_poly.entity_id
_entity_poly.type
_entity_poly.pdbx_seq_one_letter_code
_entity_poly.pdbx_strand_id
1 'polypeptide(L)'
;VYKRQVNPRHTDEYKDYVFIDDGWAKNGTYCIIRRIQIHIETWDRTALEEQEATFGRKRISGAPLTGKKEFDEMDLDAKDSSGEYVIPADAHARLAHEAKTSIKRRAYNYTAGTNDKTGALETGLLFISFQKATQQFIDIQNHLGHKDKLNEYITHRASATFIVLPGVKKGGYLGETLFD
;
A
#
# COMPACT_ATOMS: atom_id res chain seq x y z
N VAL A 1 -13.29 -1.31 0.51
CA VAL A 1 -11.93 -0.86 0.78
C VAL A 1 -11.18 -1.96 1.48
N TYR A 2 -10.06 -2.32 0.92
CA TYR A 2 -9.26 -3.48 1.36
C TYR A 2 -8.69 -3.24 2.75
N LYS A 3 -9.17 -4.03 3.70
CA LYS A 3 -8.74 -3.98 5.11
C LYS A 3 -7.40 -4.66 5.38
N ARG A 4 -6.66 -5.11 4.35
CA ARG A 4 -5.39 -5.79 4.59
C ARG A 4 -4.35 -4.81 5.11
N GLN A 5 -4.53 -4.45 6.36
CA GLN A 5 -3.47 -3.89 7.18
C GLN A 5 -2.59 -5.04 7.66
N VAL A 6 -1.32 -4.74 7.86
CA VAL A 6 -0.32 -5.69 8.30
C VAL A 6 -0.88 -6.61 9.39
N ASN A 7 -0.73 -7.90 9.17
CA ASN A 7 -1.13 -8.93 10.10
C ASN A 7 -0.48 -8.67 11.47
N PRO A 8 -1.25 -8.49 12.56
CA PRO A 8 -0.69 -8.30 13.89
C PRO A 8 0.16 -9.47 14.39
N ARG A 9 0.14 -10.61 13.69
CA ARG A 9 0.99 -11.77 13.99
C ARG A 9 2.47 -11.58 13.66
N HIS A 10 2.83 -10.54 12.91
CA HIS A 10 4.21 -10.26 12.46
C HIS A 10 4.78 -8.99 13.12
N THR A 11 4.43 -8.73 14.39
CA THR A 11 4.88 -7.50 15.07
C THR A 11 6.39 -7.44 15.29
N ASP A 12 7.07 -8.58 15.40
CA ASP A 12 8.52 -8.64 15.57
C ASP A 12 9.28 -8.44 14.24
N GLU A 13 8.66 -8.82 13.12
CA GLU A 13 9.24 -8.64 11.77
C GLU A 13 9.34 -7.17 11.36
N TYR A 14 8.59 -6.25 12.01
CA TYR A 14 8.68 -4.82 11.69
C TYR A 14 10.05 -4.23 11.94
N LYS A 15 10.82 -4.78 12.86
CA LYS A 15 12.16 -4.31 13.20
C LYS A 15 13.06 -4.34 11.98
N ASP A 16 12.91 -5.34 11.12
CA ASP A 16 13.81 -5.59 10.00
C ASP A 16 13.61 -4.61 8.83
N TYR A 17 12.42 -4.03 8.66
CA TYR A 17 12.10 -3.21 7.49
C TYR A 17 11.46 -1.85 7.81
N VAL A 18 11.13 -1.56 9.07
CA VAL A 18 10.48 -0.30 9.46
C VAL A 18 11.45 0.67 10.10
N PHE A 19 12.30 0.21 11.02
CA PHE A 19 13.16 1.08 11.79
C PHE A 19 14.55 1.22 11.16
N ILE A 20 15.08 2.45 11.20
CA ILE A 20 16.43 2.79 10.71
C ILE A 20 17.47 2.12 11.62
N ASP A 21 18.44 1.45 11.02
CA ASP A 21 19.40 0.60 11.73
C ASP A 21 20.55 1.39 12.37
N ASP A 22 20.95 2.54 11.77
CA ASP A 22 22.15 3.28 12.16
C ASP A 22 22.03 4.82 11.98
N GLY A 23 23.09 5.53 12.31
CA GLY A 23 23.18 6.97 12.19
C GLY A 23 22.30 7.75 13.19
N TRP A 24 22.22 9.07 12.99
CA TRP A 24 21.49 9.99 13.85
C TRP A 24 20.00 9.68 14.00
N ALA A 25 19.42 9.05 13.01
CA ALA A 25 18.01 8.66 12.98
C ALA A 25 17.75 7.22 13.42
N LYS A 26 18.73 6.53 13.99
CA LYS A 26 18.59 5.15 14.46
C LYS A 26 17.35 4.97 15.33
N ASN A 27 16.57 3.90 15.08
CA ASN A 27 15.26 3.60 15.66
C ASN A 27 14.13 4.58 15.26
N GLY A 28 14.41 5.55 14.39
CA GLY A 28 13.40 6.31 13.68
C GLY A 28 12.86 5.54 12.47
N THR A 29 12.02 6.18 11.67
CA THR A 29 11.46 5.57 10.45
C THR A 29 11.14 6.65 9.43
N TYR A 30 11.22 6.33 8.15
CA TYR A 30 10.63 7.20 7.12
C TYR A 30 9.14 6.96 7.04
N CYS A 31 8.38 8.05 6.93
CA CYS A 31 6.92 8.01 6.76
C CYS A 31 6.56 8.62 5.41
N ILE A 32 5.87 7.86 4.57
CA ILE A 32 5.36 8.36 3.30
C ILE A 32 3.85 8.49 3.41
N ILE A 33 3.35 9.69 3.09
CA ILE A 33 1.92 9.99 3.07
C ILE A 33 1.54 10.34 1.63
N ARG A 34 0.46 9.71 1.14
CA ARG A 34 -0.05 9.97 -0.19
C ARG A 34 -1.56 10.07 -0.18
N ARG A 35 -2.09 11.15 -0.74
CA ARG A 35 -3.54 11.28 -0.99
C ARG A 35 -3.84 10.70 -2.36
N ILE A 36 -4.59 9.61 -2.38
CA ILE A 36 -4.97 8.89 -3.60
C ILE A 36 -6.48 9.02 -3.77
N GLN A 37 -6.92 9.73 -4.80
CA GLN A 37 -8.33 9.79 -5.16
C GLN A 37 -8.72 8.53 -5.91
N ILE A 38 -9.89 7.99 -5.59
CA ILE A 38 -10.50 6.87 -6.32
C ILE A 38 -11.65 7.45 -7.15
N HIS A 39 -11.68 7.12 -8.45
CA HIS A 39 -12.77 7.47 -9.36
C HIS A 39 -13.95 6.52 -9.13
N ILE A 40 -14.71 6.79 -8.05
CA ILE A 40 -15.71 5.86 -7.53
C ILE A 40 -16.82 5.59 -8.54
N GLU A 41 -17.20 6.60 -9.32
CA GLU A 41 -18.24 6.48 -10.34
C GLU A 41 -17.82 5.53 -11.48
N THR A 42 -16.54 5.50 -11.80
CA THR A 42 -15.97 4.55 -12.78
C THR A 42 -15.85 3.18 -12.15
N TRP A 43 -15.32 3.12 -10.93
CA TRP A 43 -15.13 1.87 -10.20
C TRP A 43 -16.45 1.11 -9.97
N ASP A 44 -17.51 1.81 -9.58
CA ASP A 44 -18.81 1.18 -9.28
C ASP A 44 -19.55 0.65 -10.53
N ARG A 45 -19.18 1.16 -11.73
CA ARG A 45 -19.69 0.62 -13.00
C ARG A 45 -18.90 -0.59 -13.51
N THR A 46 -17.71 -0.82 -12.96
CA THR A 46 -16.86 -1.93 -13.34
C THR A 46 -17.45 -3.24 -12.82
N ALA A 47 -17.50 -4.27 -13.65
CA ALA A 47 -18.00 -5.58 -13.25
C ALA A 47 -17.17 -6.15 -12.08
N LEU A 48 -17.82 -6.96 -11.22
CA LEU A 48 -17.18 -7.52 -10.04
C LEU A 48 -15.93 -8.33 -10.39
N GLU A 49 -16.02 -9.15 -11.43
CA GLU A 49 -14.89 -9.96 -11.90
C GLU A 49 -13.69 -9.12 -12.27
N GLU A 50 -13.92 -8.00 -12.96
CA GLU A 50 -12.89 -7.05 -13.35
C GLU A 50 -12.30 -6.31 -12.14
N GLN A 51 -13.13 -5.94 -11.16
CA GLN A 51 -12.67 -5.36 -9.90
C GLN A 51 -11.74 -6.33 -9.14
N GLU A 52 -12.13 -7.60 -9.08
CA GLU A 52 -11.37 -8.65 -8.42
C GLU A 52 -10.06 -8.97 -9.17
N ALA A 53 -10.11 -9.00 -10.51
CA ALA A 53 -8.93 -9.16 -11.36
C ALA A 53 -7.94 -8.00 -11.20
N THR A 54 -8.41 -6.75 -11.19
CA THR A 54 -7.59 -5.54 -10.98
C THR A 54 -6.78 -5.61 -9.67
N PHE A 55 -7.37 -6.15 -8.61
CA PHE A 55 -6.66 -6.32 -7.34
C PHE A 55 -5.94 -7.65 -7.20
N GLY A 56 -6.33 -8.68 -7.95
CA GLY A 56 -5.87 -10.06 -7.76
C GLY A 56 -6.48 -10.73 -6.52
N ARG A 57 -7.62 -10.17 -6.02
CA ARG A 57 -8.25 -10.61 -4.77
C ARG A 57 -9.76 -10.54 -4.84
N LYS A 58 -10.42 -11.45 -4.12
CA LYS A 58 -11.88 -11.48 -3.94
C LYS A 58 -12.34 -10.28 -3.11
N ARG A 59 -13.35 -9.56 -3.59
CA ARG A 59 -13.87 -8.34 -2.95
C ARG A 59 -14.45 -8.60 -1.56
N ILE A 60 -15.19 -9.65 -1.37
CA ILE A 60 -15.90 -9.94 -0.10
C ILE A 60 -14.95 -10.45 0.96
N SER A 61 -14.13 -11.46 0.63
CA SER A 61 -13.28 -12.14 1.61
C SER A 61 -11.88 -11.51 1.74
N GLY A 62 -11.43 -10.73 0.75
CA GLY A 62 -10.04 -10.26 0.65
C GLY A 62 -9.04 -11.36 0.31
N ALA A 63 -9.50 -12.60 0.08
CA ALA A 63 -8.65 -13.71 -0.29
C ALA A 63 -7.98 -13.48 -1.64
N PRO A 64 -6.75 -13.97 -1.88
CA PRO A 64 -6.22 -14.08 -3.23
C PRO A 64 -7.20 -14.80 -4.14
N LEU A 65 -7.19 -14.53 -5.44
CA LEU A 65 -8.03 -15.28 -6.39
C LEU A 65 -7.73 -16.79 -6.36
N THR A 66 -6.51 -17.16 -6.01
CA THR A 66 -6.03 -18.54 -5.83
C THR A 66 -6.29 -19.11 -4.43
N GLY A 67 -6.83 -18.29 -3.49
CA GLY A 67 -7.05 -18.66 -2.09
C GLY A 67 -8.52 -18.63 -1.66
N LYS A 68 -8.75 -18.96 -0.39
CA LYS A 68 -10.09 -18.99 0.25
C LYS A 68 -10.20 -17.97 1.39
N LYS A 69 -9.09 -17.64 2.07
CA LYS A 69 -9.02 -16.74 3.22
C LYS A 69 -8.12 -15.54 2.90
N GLU A 70 -8.33 -14.42 3.58
CA GLU A 70 -7.59 -13.16 3.37
C GLU A 70 -6.07 -13.32 3.46
N PHE A 71 -5.59 -14.19 4.35
CA PHE A 71 -4.17 -14.38 4.61
C PHE A 71 -3.56 -15.61 3.95
N ASP A 72 -4.30 -16.27 3.05
CA ASP A 72 -3.72 -17.34 2.23
C ASP A 72 -2.60 -16.76 1.34
N GLU A 73 -1.58 -17.57 1.10
CA GLU A 73 -0.53 -17.22 0.18
C GLU A 73 -1.07 -17.10 -1.25
N MET A 74 -0.49 -16.16 -2.01
CA MET A 74 -0.81 -15.98 -3.42
C MET A 74 0.01 -16.97 -4.24
N ASP A 75 -0.66 -17.86 -4.95
CA ASP A 75 -0.03 -18.66 -6.00
C ASP A 75 -0.04 -17.83 -7.30
N LEU A 76 1.12 -17.25 -7.64
CA LEU A 76 1.28 -16.39 -8.80
C LEU A 76 1.46 -17.18 -10.11
N ASP A 77 1.75 -18.48 -10.02
CA ASP A 77 1.98 -19.36 -11.16
C ASP A 77 0.72 -20.15 -11.55
N ALA A 78 -0.32 -20.12 -10.71
CA ALA A 78 -1.58 -20.80 -10.97
C ALA A 78 -2.22 -20.28 -12.26
N LYS A 79 -2.62 -21.24 -13.10
CA LYS A 79 -3.32 -21.01 -14.37
C LYS A 79 -4.70 -21.64 -14.35
N ASP A 80 -5.60 -21.04 -15.09
CA ASP A 80 -6.93 -21.56 -15.33
C ASP A 80 -6.94 -22.61 -16.46
N SER A 81 -8.13 -23.08 -16.81
CA SER A 81 -8.32 -24.09 -17.87
C SER A 81 -7.96 -23.61 -19.29
N SER A 82 -7.87 -22.30 -19.49
CA SER A 82 -7.44 -21.67 -20.76
C SER A 82 -5.93 -21.44 -20.84
N GLY A 83 -5.20 -21.66 -19.72
CA GLY A 83 -3.77 -21.44 -19.60
C GLY A 83 -3.38 -20.03 -19.18
N GLU A 84 -4.35 -19.16 -18.89
CA GLU A 84 -4.14 -17.81 -18.40
C GLU A 84 -3.89 -17.80 -16.88
N TYR A 85 -3.16 -16.80 -16.39
CA TYR A 85 -2.92 -16.66 -14.96
C TYR A 85 -4.23 -16.35 -14.20
N VAL A 86 -4.52 -17.10 -13.15
CA VAL A 86 -5.67 -16.85 -12.26
C VAL A 86 -5.57 -15.47 -11.59
N ILE A 87 -4.36 -15.05 -11.20
CA ILE A 87 -4.08 -13.68 -10.78
C ILE A 87 -3.40 -12.98 -11.96
N PRO A 88 -4.07 -12.03 -12.64
CA PRO A 88 -3.52 -11.37 -13.82
C PRO A 88 -2.13 -10.75 -13.58
N ALA A 89 -1.32 -10.66 -14.64
CA ALA A 89 0.04 -10.16 -14.56
C ALA A 89 0.10 -8.66 -14.17
N ASP A 90 -0.95 -7.91 -14.45
CA ASP A 90 -1.14 -6.50 -14.16
C ASP A 90 -1.94 -6.23 -12.87
N ALA A 91 -2.30 -7.28 -12.14
CA ALA A 91 -3.02 -7.17 -10.88
C ALA A 91 -2.18 -6.48 -9.79
N HIS A 92 -2.77 -5.49 -9.11
CA HIS A 92 -2.10 -4.69 -8.09
C HIS A 92 -1.37 -5.51 -7.01
N ALA A 93 -2.04 -6.53 -6.45
CA ALA A 93 -1.45 -7.36 -5.40
C ALA A 93 -0.30 -8.22 -5.90
N ARG A 94 -0.35 -8.71 -7.16
CA ARG A 94 0.73 -9.45 -7.80
C ARG A 94 1.97 -8.57 -7.94
N LEU A 95 1.83 -7.42 -8.59
CA LEU A 95 2.93 -6.48 -8.81
C LEU A 95 3.56 -6.01 -7.49
N ALA A 96 2.73 -5.71 -6.48
CA ALA A 96 3.23 -5.33 -5.16
C ALA A 96 4.00 -6.47 -4.46
N HIS A 97 3.62 -7.73 -4.69
CA HIS A 97 4.32 -8.89 -4.14
C HIS A 97 5.65 -9.16 -4.86
N GLU A 98 5.66 -9.03 -6.18
CA GLU A 98 6.85 -9.23 -7.02
C GLU A 98 7.94 -8.19 -6.77
N ALA A 99 7.64 -7.03 -6.21
CA ALA A 99 8.62 -6.03 -5.77
C ALA A 99 9.58 -6.53 -4.68
N LYS A 100 9.25 -7.65 -4.01
CA LYS A 100 10.08 -8.35 -2.99
C LYS A 100 10.62 -7.45 -1.89
N THR A 101 9.91 -6.37 -1.59
CA THR A 101 10.24 -5.45 -0.51
C THR A 101 9.03 -5.19 0.38
N SER A 102 9.26 -4.90 1.65
CA SER A 102 8.21 -4.76 2.65
C SER A 102 8.16 -3.34 3.20
N ILE A 103 6.93 -2.84 3.39
CA ILE A 103 6.63 -1.59 4.08
C ILE A 103 5.48 -1.82 5.06
N LYS A 104 5.45 -1.10 6.16
CA LYS A 104 4.32 -1.12 7.07
C LYS A 104 3.28 -0.10 6.62
N ARG A 105 2.14 -0.55 6.11
CA ARG A 105 1.05 0.33 5.69
C ARG A 105 0.03 0.55 6.80
N ARG A 106 -0.44 1.80 6.91
CA ARG A 106 -1.52 2.19 7.81
C ARG A 106 -2.41 3.21 7.13
N ALA A 107 -3.14 2.74 6.12
CA ALA A 107 -3.97 3.58 5.30
C ALA A 107 -5.36 3.83 5.90
N TYR A 108 -5.96 4.97 5.56
CA TYR A 108 -7.31 5.37 5.97
C TYR A 108 -8.10 5.81 4.74
N ASN A 109 -9.41 5.66 4.82
CA ASN A 109 -10.30 6.28 3.83
C ASN A 109 -10.47 7.77 4.14
N TYR A 110 -10.65 8.58 3.10
CA TYR A 110 -11.07 9.96 3.27
C TYR A 110 -12.22 10.29 2.32
N THR A 111 -13.01 11.28 2.70
CA THR A 111 -14.01 11.95 1.85
C THR A 111 -13.87 13.44 2.07
N ALA A 112 -13.65 14.20 1.00
CA ALA A 112 -13.45 15.64 1.03
C ALA A 112 -14.65 16.43 0.46
N GLY A 113 -15.79 15.77 0.25
CA GLY A 113 -16.99 16.37 -0.34
C GLY A 113 -17.05 16.15 -1.85
N THR A 114 -17.72 17.06 -2.53
CA THR A 114 -17.97 17.02 -3.98
C THR A 114 -17.12 18.08 -4.65
N ASN A 115 -16.53 17.76 -5.78
CA ASN A 115 -15.81 18.71 -6.62
C ASN A 115 -16.79 19.67 -7.29
N ASP A 116 -16.70 20.97 -7.02
CA ASP A 116 -17.64 21.99 -7.50
C ASP A 116 -17.67 22.12 -9.03
N LYS A 117 -16.59 21.72 -9.73
CA LYS A 117 -16.49 21.82 -11.18
C LYS A 117 -17.04 20.60 -11.91
N THR A 118 -16.88 19.42 -11.33
CA THR A 118 -17.20 18.14 -12.00
C THR A 118 -18.42 17.46 -11.40
N GLY A 119 -18.87 17.84 -10.20
CA GLY A 119 -19.90 17.15 -9.45
C GLY A 119 -19.47 15.78 -8.90
N ALA A 120 -18.25 15.32 -9.19
CA ALA A 120 -17.75 14.03 -8.75
C ALA A 120 -17.37 14.04 -7.28
N LEU A 121 -17.54 12.90 -6.60
CA LEU A 121 -17.18 12.74 -5.20
C LEU A 121 -15.66 12.69 -5.04
N GLU A 122 -15.09 13.57 -4.20
CA GLU A 122 -13.67 13.54 -3.83
C GLU A 122 -13.45 12.61 -2.65
N THR A 123 -13.29 11.35 -2.95
CA THR A 123 -13.02 10.28 -1.97
C THR A 123 -11.84 9.42 -2.38
N GLY A 124 -11.28 8.70 -1.42
CA GLY A 124 -10.18 7.80 -1.73
C GLY A 124 -9.43 7.30 -0.52
N LEU A 125 -8.14 7.05 -0.71
CA LEU A 125 -7.24 6.48 0.26
C LEU A 125 -6.19 7.51 0.70
N LEU A 126 -6.12 7.78 1.99
CA LEU A 126 -4.95 8.37 2.60
C LEU A 126 -3.95 7.23 2.90
N PHE A 127 -3.06 7.01 1.94
CA PHE A 127 -2.00 6.02 2.08
C PHE A 127 -0.94 6.54 3.03
N ILE A 128 -0.62 5.75 4.04
CA ILE A 128 0.47 6.01 4.97
C ILE A 128 1.32 4.75 5.05
N SER A 129 2.63 4.91 4.88
CA SER A 129 3.57 3.79 5.06
C SER A 129 4.78 4.20 5.88
N PHE A 130 5.33 3.22 6.59
CA PHE A 130 6.54 3.35 7.39
C PHE A 130 7.57 2.33 6.89
N GLN A 131 8.81 2.77 6.72
CA GLN A 131 9.92 1.97 6.23
C GLN A 131 11.27 2.54 6.69
N LYS A 132 12.28 1.68 6.77
CA LYS A 132 13.64 2.09 7.21
C LYS A 132 14.40 2.89 6.15
N ALA A 133 14.03 2.74 4.89
CA ALA A 133 14.62 3.50 3.78
C ALA A 133 13.54 3.89 2.77
N THR A 134 13.64 5.08 2.22
CA THR A 134 12.71 5.56 1.17
C THR A 134 12.76 4.69 -0.08
N GLN A 135 13.90 4.04 -0.33
CA GLN A 135 14.12 3.16 -1.47
C GLN A 135 13.11 2.00 -1.51
N GLN A 136 12.72 1.43 -0.37
CA GLN A 136 11.70 0.36 -0.31
C GLN A 136 10.39 0.81 -0.99
N PHE A 137 9.94 2.03 -0.72
CA PHE A 137 8.75 2.56 -1.36
C PHE A 137 8.97 2.86 -2.85
N ILE A 138 10.14 3.38 -3.21
CA ILE A 138 10.51 3.67 -4.60
C ILE A 138 10.52 2.38 -5.42
N ASP A 139 11.09 1.30 -4.90
CA ASP A 139 11.15 0.00 -5.56
C ASP A 139 9.74 -0.56 -5.83
N ILE A 140 8.83 -0.48 -4.84
CA ILE A 140 7.43 -0.86 -5.03
C ILE A 140 6.79 0.01 -6.12
N GLN A 141 6.97 1.33 -6.07
CA GLN A 141 6.36 2.23 -7.04
C GLN A 141 6.90 2.03 -8.46
N ASN A 142 8.20 1.77 -8.60
CA ASN A 142 8.81 1.47 -9.90
C ASN A 142 8.28 0.14 -10.45
N HIS A 143 8.07 -0.84 -9.59
CA HIS A 143 7.54 -2.14 -10.01
C HIS A 143 6.07 -2.08 -10.42
N LEU A 144 5.25 -1.35 -9.66
CA LEU A 144 3.86 -1.05 -10.02
C LEU A 144 3.81 -0.27 -11.34
N GLY A 145 4.54 0.85 -11.42
CA GLY A 145 4.72 1.69 -12.60
C GLY A 145 3.44 1.89 -13.41
N HIS A 146 3.56 1.73 -14.73
CA HIS A 146 2.44 1.84 -15.67
C HIS A 146 1.69 0.52 -15.89
N LYS A 147 2.17 -0.59 -15.30
CA LYS A 147 1.58 -1.92 -15.50
C LYS A 147 0.38 -2.17 -14.59
N ASP A 148 0.32 -1.48 -13.46
CA ASP A 148 -0.73 -1.66 -12.46
C ASP A 148 -2.08 -1.20 -13.00
N LYS A 149 -2.98 -2.14 -13.22
CA LYS A 149 -4.33 -1.89 -13.72
C LYS A 149 -5.15 -0.99 -12.81
N LEU A 150 -4.82 -0.93 -11.52
CA LEU A 150 -5.46 -0.02 -10.57
C LEU A 150 -5.26 1.46 -10.95
N ASN A 151 -4.21 1.81 -11.72
CA ASN A 151 -3.98 3.18 -12.17
C ASN A 151 -5.11 3.75 -13.05
N GLU A 152 -5.94 2.91 -13.65
CA GLU A 152 -7.12 3.35 -14.42
C GLU A 152 -8.20 3.97 -13.52
N TYR A 153 -8.21 3.62 -12.25
CA TYR A 153 -9.25 3.97 -11.28
C TYR A 153 -8.81 4.97 -10.22
N ILE A 154 -7.54 5.39 -10.24
CA ILE A 154 -7.00 6.25 -9.19
C ILE A 154 -6.24 7.45 -9.75
N THR A 155 -6.13 8.49 -8.95
CA THR A 155 -5.23 9.62 -9.19
C THR A 155 -4.46 9.97 -7.92
N HIS A 156 -3.14 10.03 -8.02
CA HIS A 156 -2.29 10.52 -6.95
C HIS A 156 -2.37 12.05 -6.87
N ARG A 157 -3.03 12.59 -5.84
CA ARG A 157 -3.29 14.03 -5.68
C ARG A 157 -2.16 14.77 -4.96
N ALA A 158 -1.55 14.09 -3.99
CA ALA A 158 -0.44 14.65 -3.21
C ALA A 158 0.44 13.51 -2.68
N SER A 159 1.72 13.80 -2.49
CA SER A 159 2.69 12.91 -1.85
C SER A 159 3.64 13.74 -1.00
N ALA A 160 3.98 13.23 0.18
CA ALA A 160 4.97 13.81 1.07
C ALA A 160 5.78 12.70 1.75
N THR A 161 7.06 12.98 2.01
CA THR A 161 7.95 12.10 2.75
C THR A 161 8.44 12.83 3.98
N PHE A 162 8.37 12.15 5.11
CA PHE A 162 8.80 12.66 6.41
C PHE A 162 9.77 11.67 7.04
N ILE A 163 10.61 12.18 7.93
CA ILE A 163 11.33 11.36 8.89
C ILE A 163 10.61 11.44 10.23
N VAL A 164 10.34 10.29 10.83
CA VAL A 164 9.83 10.15 12.18
C VAL A 164 11.02 9.86 13.08
N LEU A 165 11.32 10.78 13.96
CA LEU A 165 12.46 10.69 14.86
C LEU A 165 12.29 9.54 15.87
N PRO A 166 13.40 8.98 16.39
CA PRO A 166 13.33 7.97 17.44
C PRO A 166 12.64 8.49 18.71
N GLY A 167 12.12 7.57 19.50
CA GLY A 167 11.52 7.90 20.79
C GLY A 167 12.53 8.52 21.77
N VAL A 168 12.06 9.44 22.58
CA VAL A 168 12.88 10.16 23.57
C VAL A 168 13.20 9.27 24.76
N LYS A 169 14.45 9.26 25.21
CA LYS A 169 14.86 8.63 26.47
C LYS A 169 14.48 9.51 27.68
N LYS A 170 14.36 8.91 28.85
CA LYS A 170 14.08 9.67 30.09
C LYS A 170 15.18 10.73 30.32
N GLY A 171 14.78 11.98 30.39
CA GLY A 171 15.68 13.12 30.57
C GLY A 171 16.20 13.76 29.28
N GLY A 172 15.90 13.18 28.11
CA GLY A 172 16.24 13.74 26.81
C GLY A 172 15.11 14.55 26.17
N TYR A 173 15.29 14.95 24.92
CA TYR A 173 14.30 15.70 24.13
C TYR A 173 14.22 15.15 22.69
N LEU A 174 13.14 15.47 22.00
CA LEU A 174 12.92 14.99 20.63
C LEU A 174 13.95 15.64 19.69
N GLY A 175 14.65 14.81 18.93
CA GLY A 175 15.69 15.26 17.99
C GLY A 175 17.08 15.45 18.62
N GLU A 176 17.29 15.03 19.86
CA GLU A 176 18.60 15.05 20.53
C GLU A 176 19.73 14.53 19.66
N THR A 177 19.50 13.40 19.00
CA THR A 177 20.48 12.73 18.11
C THR A 177 20.82 13.51 16.82
N LEU A 178 20.14 14.61 16.54
CA LEU A 178 20.48 15.50 15.42
C LEU A 178 21.68 16.40 15.73
N PHE A 179 22.01 16.57 17.01
CA PHE A 179 22.99 17.53 17.48
C PHE A 179 24.21 16.86 18.13
N ASP A 180 24.21 15.53 18.20
CA ASP A 180 25.35 14.70 18.58
C ASP A 180 26.22 14.38 17.33
#